data_68952a343b9496c776652b4a1aa28926
#
_entry.id   68952a343b9496c776652b4a1aa28926
#
_cell.length_a   1.000
_cell.length_b   1.000
_cell.length_c   1.000
_cell.angle_alpha   90.00
_cell.angle_beta   90.00
_cell.angle_gamma   90.00
#
_symmetry.space_group_name_H-M   'P 1'
#
loop_
_entity.id
_entity.type
_entity.pdbx_description
1 polymer ?
#
loop_
_entity_poly.entity_id
_entity_poly.type
_entity_poly.pdbx_seq_one_letter_code
_entity_poly.pdbx_strand_id
1 'polypeptide(L)'
;MVGGDYGTRSVTVLRPGGILVTAVERTNADLADRTAVAGRRFAGITVEPDGAELEHLAQLVDDGHLRVHIEHALPLRDAAKAHALLATAPPGKTVLTM
;
A
#
# COMPACT_ATOMS: atom_id res chain seq x y z
N MET A 1 3.68 1.49 -1.35
CA MET A 1 3.50 1.07 0.06
C MET A 1 3.95 2.21 0.95
N VAL A 2 3.35 2.34 2.11
CA VAL A 2 3.53 3.48 3.01
C VAL A 2 4.07 2.97 4.35
N GLY A 3 5.08 3.63 4.88
CA GLY A 3 5.71 3.32 6.17
C GLY A 3 5.87 4.58 7.03
N GLY A 4 6.87 4.60 7.90
CA GLY A 4 7.12 5.71 8.79
C GLY A 4 6.06 5.82 9.90
N ASP A 5 5.62 7.03 10.21
CA ASP A 5 4.66 7.27 11.31
C ASP A 5 3.24 6.77 11.02
N TYR A 6 2.92 6.37 9.77
CA TYR A 6 1.62 5.77 9.45
C TYR A 6 1.34 4.49 10.24
N GLY A 7 2.36 3.66 10.45
CA GLY A 7 2.23 2.46 11.30
C GLY A 7 1.78 2.83 12.71
N THR A 8 2.48 3.74 13.35
CA THR A 8 2.17 4.20 14.71
C THR A 8 0.79 4.86 14.79
N ARG A 9 0.45 5.70 13.84
CA ARG A 9 -0.87 6.36 13.77
C ARG A 9 -2.00 5.36 13.54
N SER A 10 -1.76 4.32 12.76
CA SER A 10 -2.76 3.28 12.47
C SER A 10 -3.17 2.50 13.72
N VAL A 11 -2.27 2.32 14.69
CA VAL A 11 -2.58 1.64 15.96
C VAL A 11 -3.73 2.33 16.69
N THR A 12 -3.80 3.66 16.64
CA THR A 12 -4.82 4.45 17.36
C THR A 12 -6.22 4.32 16.77
N VAL A 13 -6.35 3.97 15.50
CA VAL A 13 -7.66 3.85 14.82
C VAL A 13 -8.17 2.40 14.77
N LEU A 14 -7.35 1.44 15.16
CA LEU A 14 -7.76 0.05 15.25
C LEU A 14 -8.65 -0.18 16.48
N ARG A 15 -9.74 -0.91 16.29
CA ARG A 15 -10.54 -1.42 17.42
C ARG A 15 -9.73 -2.39 18.28
N PRO A 16 -10.09 -2.59 19.56
CA PRO A 16 -9.50 -3.65 20.38
C PRO A 16 -9.56 -5.01 19.67
N GLY A 17 -8.47 -5.78 19.70
CA GLY A 17 -8.35 -7.04 18.99
C GLY A 17 -8.16 -6.93 17.46
N GLY A 18 -8.16 -5.72 16.91
CA GLY A 18 -7.83 -5.47 15.52
C GLY A 18 -6.38 -5.84 15.18
N ILE A 19 -6.07 -5.94 13.91
CA ILE A 19 -4.74 -6.32 13.42
C ILE A 19 -4.14 -5.23 12.54
N LEU A 20 -2.87 -4.88 12.81
CA LEU A 20 -2.04 -4.08 11.92
C LEU A 20 -1.19 -5.01 11.06
N VAL A 21 -1.39 -4.97 9.75
CA VAL A 21 -0.59 -5.74 8.79
C VAL A 21 0.28 -4.78 8.00
N THR A 22 1.57 -5.05 7.93
CA THR A 22 2.52 -4.23 7.18
C THR A 22 3.44 -5.06 6.30
N ALA A 23 3.69 -4.56 5.09
CA ALA A 23 4.66 -5.14 4.16
C ALA A 23 5.98 -4.35 4.15
N VAL A 24 6.00 -3.13 4.68
CA VAL A 24 7.16 -2.24 4.67
C VAL A 24 8.00 -2.41 5.92
N GLU A 25 7.36 -2.44 7.08
CA GLU A 25 8.01 -2.49 8.40
C GLU A 25 7.75 -3.82 9.12
N ARG A 26 7.80 -4.92 8.36
CA ARG A 26 7.42 -6.26 8.84
C ARG A 26 8.24 -6.76 10.05
N THR A 27 9.45 -6.23 10.24
CA THR A 27 10.36 -6.59 11.33
C THR A 27 10.52 -5.48 12.36
N ASN A 28 9.67 -4.45 12.34
CA ASN A 28 9.74 -3.34 13.27
C ASN A 28 9.22 -3.78 14.65
N ALA A 29 10.15 -4.14 15.54
CA ALA A 29 9.83 -4.60 16.90
C ALA A 29 9.14 -3.54 17.73
N ASP A 30 9.53 -2.26 17.62
CA ASP A 30 8.91 -1.15 18.34
C ASP A 30 7.43 -1.00 17.94
N LEU A 31 7.12 -1.08 16.66
CA LEU A 31 5.75 -1.03 16.16
C LEU A 31 4.93 -2.24 16.63
N ALA A 32 5.51 -3.43 16.63
CA ALA A 32 4.88 -4.63 17.15
C ALA A 32 4.56 -4.51 18.64
N ASP A 33 5.52 -4.04 19.45
CA ASP A 33 5.35 -3.83 20.89
C ASP A 33 4.28 -2.78 21.20
N ARG A 34 4.29 -1.64 20.51
CA ARG A 34 3.26 -0.59 20.65
C ARG A 34 1.87 -1.13 20.30
N THR A 35 1.78 -1.96 19.29
CA THR A 35 0.52 -2.58 18.87
C THR A 35 0.00 -3.55 19.93
N ALA A 36 0.89 -4.38 20.50
CA ALA A 36 0.56 -5.32 21.56
C ALA A 36 0.13 -4.61 22.86
N VAL A 37 0.86 -3.57 23.30
CA VAL A 37 0.52 -2.76 24.49
C VAL A 37 -0.86 -2.11 24.32
N ALA A 38 -1.23 -1.71 23.12
CA ALA A 38 -2.54 -1.15 22.82
C ALA A 38 -3.67 -2.20 22.70
N GLY A 39 -3.39 -3.48 22.94
CA GLY A 39 -4.38 -4.58 22.84
C GLY A 39 -4.77 -4.91 21.42
N ARG A 40 -3.88 -4.69 20.44
CA ARG A 40 -4.05 -5.02 19.01
C ARG A 40 -3.02 -6.04 18.60
N ARG A 41 -3.26 -6.66 17.43
CA ARG A 41 -2.36 -7.65 16.84
C ARG A 41 -1.47 -7.00 15.79
N PHE A 42 -0.28 -7.53 15.59
CA PHE A 42 0.65 -7.09 14.55
C PHE A 42 1.03 -8.29 13.66
N ALA A 43 1.10 -8.05 12.37
CA ALA A 43 1.63 -9.03 11.40
C ALA A 43 2.46 -8.33 10.35
N GLY A 44 3.69 -8.80 10.15
CA GLY A 44 4.51 -8.43 9.02
C GLY A 44 4.36 -9.45 7.89
N ILE A 45 4.19 -8.99 6.66
CA ILE A 45 4.15 -9.85 5.48
C ILE A 45 5.36 -9.61 4.59
N THR A 46 5.84 -10.65 3.93
CA THR A 46 6.82 -10.56 2.86
C THR A 46 6.09 -10.60 1.53
N VAL A 47 6.36 -9.60 0.69
CA VAL A 47 5.81 -9.58 -0.67
C VAL A 47 6.68 -10.46 -1.54
N GLU A 48 6.05 -11.44 -2.19
CA GLU A 48 6.70 -12.32 -3.17
C GLU A 48 6.14 -12.01 -4.56
N PRO A 49 7.00 -11.90 -5.58
CA PRO A 49 6.53 -11.75 -6.95
C PRO A 49 5.79 -13.02 -7.39
N ASP A 50 4.56 -12.87 -7.84
CA ASP A 50 3.74 -13.97 -8.34
C ASP A 50 3.03 -13.56 -9.62
N GLY A 51 3.46 -14.14 -10.76
CA GLY A 51 2.89 -13.84 -12.08
C GLY A 51 1.45 -14.34 -12.21
N ALA A 52 1.12 -15.48 -11.61
CA ALA A 52 -0.23 -16.03 -11.67
C ALA A 52 -1.23 -15.16 -10.89
N GLU A 53 -0.83 -14.66 -9.74
CA GLU A 53 -1.64 -13.72 -8.96
C GLU A 53 -1.86 -12.39 -9.72
N LEU A 54 -0.81 -11.88 -10.40
CA LEU A 54 -0.93 -10.69 -11.24
C LEU A 54 -1.88 -10.90 -12.42
N GLU A 55 -1.84 -12.06 -13.05
CA GLU A 55 -2.76 -12.42 -14.14
C GLU A 55 -4.20 -12.49 -13.63
N HIS A 56 -4.41 -13.06 -12.45
CA HIS A 56 -5.73 -13.10 -11.80
C HIS A 56 -6.25 -11.68 -11.49
N LEU A 57 -5.40 -10.79 -10.98
CA LEU A 57 -5.77 -9.39 -10.77
C LEU A 57 -6.14 -8.68 -12.08
N ALA A 58 -5.39 -8.91 -13.15
CA ALA A 58 -5.70 -8.37 -14.48
C ALA A 58 -7.07 -8.86 -14.98
N GLN A 59 -7.37 -10.14 -14.78
CA GLN A 59 -8.67 -10.73 -15.12
C GLN A 59 -9.82 -10.05 -14.36
N LEU A 60 -9.64 -9.79 -13.06
CA LEU A 60 -10.65 -9.08 -12.25
C LEU A 60 -10.90 -7.66 -12.76
N VAL A 61 -9.88 -6.99 -13.27
CA VAL A 61 -10.03 -5.66 -13.90
C VAL A 61 -10.80 -5.77 -15.21
N ASP A 62 -10.43 -6.72 -16.07
CA ASP A 62 -11.07 -6.93 -17.36
C ASP A 62 -12.54 -7.31 -17.22
N ASP A 63 -12.87 -8.10 -16.21
CA ASP A 63 -14.24 -8.52 -15.89
C ASP A 63 -15.07 -7.42 -15.17
N GLY A 64 -14.48 -6.29 -14.87
CA GLY A 64 -15.13 -5.19 -14.17
C GLY A 64 -15.34 -5.41 -12.66
N HIS A 65 -14.75 -6.46 -12.08
CA HIS A 65 -14.84 -6.76 -10.65
C HIS A 65 -13.84 -5.97 -9.80
N LEU A 66 -12.77 -5.48 -10.40
CA LEU A 66 -11.76 -4.64 -9.76
C LEU A 66 -11.59 -3.35 -10.57
N ARG A 67 -11.69 -2.22 -9.87
CA ARG A 67 -11.50 -0.91 -10.47
C ARG A 67 -10.26 -0.24 -9.92
N VAL A 68 -9.37 0.22 -10.80
CA VAL A 68 -8.17 0.98 -10.44
C VAL A 68 -8.45 2.47 -10.69
N HIS A 69 -8.33 3.29 -9.65
CA HIS A 69 -8.44 4.73 -9.81
C HIS A 69 -7.12 5.30 -10.33
N ILE A 70 -7.15 5.82 -11.56
CA ILE A 70 -6.01 6.49 -12.19
C ILE A 70 -6.18 8.00 -11.99
N GLU A 71 -5.30 8.60 -11.21
CA GLU A 71 -5.29 10.05 -10.97
C GLU A 71 -4.58 10.80 -12.10
N HIS A 72 -3.41 10.28 -12.51
CA HIS A 72 -2.61 10.88 -13.56
C HIS A 72 -2.13 9.81 -14.54
N ALA A 73 -2.26 10.12 -15.84
CA ALA A 73 -1.64 9.36 -16.92
C ALA A 73 -0.73 10.30 -17.71
N LEU A 74 0.57 10.05 -17.70
CA LEU A 74 1.57 10.87 -18.37
C LEU A 74 2.37 10.02 -19.36
N PRO A 75 2.84 10.61 -20.48
CA PRO A 75 3.75 9.91 -21.35
C PRO A 75 5.07 9.59 -20.66
N LEU A 76 5.73 8.50 -21.05
CA LEU A 76 6.98 8.04 -20.41
C LEU A 76 8.07 9.14 -20.35
N ARG A 77 8.13 10.02 -21.36
CA ARG A 77 9.09 11.14 -21.36
C ARG A 77 8.89 12.11 -20.17
N ASP A 78 7.72 12.12 -19.57
CA ASP A 78 7.38 12.98 -18.42
C ASP A 78 7.52 12.25 -17.07
N ALA A 79 8.28 11.16 -17.01
CA ALA A 79 8.48 10.37 -15.78
C ALA A 79 8.96 11.21 -14.60
N ALA A 80 9.86 12.18 -14.84
CA ALA A 80 10.31 13.09 -13.77
C ALA A 80 9.16 13.92 -13.18
N LYS A 81 8.23 14.37 -14.01
CA LYS A 81 7.03 15.08 -13.57
C LYS A 81 6.09 14.15 -12.80
N ALA A 82 5.94 12.90 -13.24
CA ALA A 82 5.16 11.90 -12.53
C ALA A 82 5.70 11.67 -11.11
N HIS A 83 7.02 11.54 -10.95
CA HIS A 83 7.65 11.43 -9.64
C HIS A 83 7.42 12.66 -8.75
N ALA A 84 7.48 13.86 -9.29
CA ALA A 84 7.17 15.08 -8.55
C ALA A 84 5.71 15.11 -8.06
N LEU A 85 4.76 14.63 -8.87
CA LEU A 85 3.35 14.54 -8.49
C LEU A 85 3.10 13.56 -7.33
N LEU A 86 3.90 12.50 -7.20
CA LEU A 86 3.78 11.57 -6.07
C LEU A 86 4.00 12.25 -4.71
N ALA A 87 4.81 13.31 -4.67
CA ALA A 87 5.05 14.06 -3.44
C ALA A 87 3.78 14.75 -2.91
N THR A 88 2.78 14.97 -3.74
CA THR A 88 1.47 15.53 -3.34
C THR A 88 0.52 14.48 -2.75
N ALA A 89 0.95 13.20 -2.67
CA ALA A 89 0.18 12.07 -2.17
C ALA A 89 -1.24 11.98 -2.76
N PRO A 90 -1.39 11.92 -4.09
CA PRO A 90 -2.71 11.84 -4.72
C PRO A 90 -3.42 10.54 -4.34
N PRO A 91 -4.76 10.53 -4.26
CA PRO A 91 -5.51 9.36 -3.80
C PRO A 91 -5.51 8.19 -4.80
N GLY A 92 -5.16 8.44 -6.06
CA GLY A 92 -5.14 7.44 -7.13
C GLY A 92 -3.73 7.04 -7.55
N LYS A 93 -3.65 6.28 -8.62
CA LYS A 93 -2.38 5.86 -9.23
C LYS A 93 -1.93 6.84 -10.30
N THR A 94 -0.63 7.10 -10.32
CA THR A 94 0.02 7.78 -11.44
C THR A 94 0.64 6.72 -12.34
N VAL A 95 0.26 6.70 -13.61
CA VAL A 95 0.73 5.75 -14.61
C VAL A 95 1.48 6.44 -15.74
N LEU A 96 2.43 5.73 -16.32
CA LEU A 96 3.14 6.19 -17.52
C LEU A 96 2.62 5.43 -18.75
N THR A 97 2.37 6.16 -19.81
CA THR A 97 1.96 5.60 -21.10
C THR A 97 3.12 5.66 -22.09
N MET A 98 3.22 4.65 -22.92
CA MET A 98 4.24 4.59 -23.98
C MET A 98 3.71 5.13 -25.31
#